data_407c48990a464c88be1c2cf7a4969387
#
_entry.id   407c48990a464c88be1c2cf7a4969387
#
_cell.length_a   1.000
_cell.length_b   1.000
_cell.length_c   1.000
_cell.angle_alpha   90.00
_cell.angle_beta   90.00
_cell.angle_gamma   90.00
#
_symmetry.space_group_name_H-M   'P 1'
#
loop_
_entity.id
_entity.type
_entity.pdbx_description
1 polymer ?
#
loop_
_entity_poly.entity_id
_entity_poly.type
_entity_poly.pdbx_seq_one_letter_code
_entity_poly.pdbx_strand_id
1 'polypeptide(L)'
;MDLATCLKKMELVGVLAFATVDSEGAPQIRNISAIHYEPDALYFFTARGKNFCKELMEDGRVQILAYTKYKEMIRLSGKAYAVAENEQKKWMDIIFEEQPYLANVYPGDTREIGIIFCIDKAEVEYFNLGVNPIFRETYILGNVRIREKGYYITESCIGCGKCMKHCPQKCIEKGTPFVIRQEHVCTVETVMKIVQ
;
A
#
# COMPACT_ATOMS: atom_id res chain seq x y z
N MET A 1 5.83 -10.41 -10.82
CA MET A 1 5.82 -9.03 -10.29
C MET A 1 6.86 -8.99 -9.19
N ASP A 2 7.43 -7.83 -8.88
CA ASP A 2 8.34 -7.61 -7.75
C ASP A 2 8.07 -6.24 -7.12
N LEU A 3 8.71 -5.96 -5.98
CA LEU A 3 8.56 -4.70 -5.25
C LEU A 3 8.93 -3.50 -6.13
N ALA A 4 10.06 -3.57 -6.85
CA ALA A 4 10.53 -2.47 -7.69
C ALA A 4 9.51 -2.11 -8.77
N THR A 5 8.88 -3.12 -9.39
CA THR A 5 7.80 -2.92 -10.36
C THR A 5 6.57 -2.27 -9.71
N CYS A 6 6.21 -2.65 -8.47
CA CYS A 6 5.09 -2.03 -7.76
C CYS A 6 5.38 -0.54 -7.49
N LEU A 7 6.57 -0.20 -6.98
CA LEU A 7 6.97 1.18 -6.74
C LEU A 7 6.99 1.99 -8.04
N LYS A 8 7.51 1.43 -9.13
CA LYS A 8 7.51 2.09 -10.44
C LYS A 8 6.09 2.34 -10.98
N LYS A 9 5.15 1.41 -10.76
CA LYS A 9 3.74 1.63 -11.11
C LYS A 9 3.10 2.74 -10.26
N MET A 10 3.41 2.82 -8.97
CA MET A 10 2.94 3.90 -8.11
C MET A 10 3.46 5.25 -8.59
N GLU A 11 4.74 5.34 -8.93
CA GLU A 11 5.37 6.53 -9.52
C GLU A 11 4.68 6.94 -10.83
N LEU A 12 4.40 5.99 -11.74
CA LEU A 12 3.70 6.25 -13.00
C LEU A 12 2.24 6.70 -12.83
N VAL A 13 1.56 6.30 -11.77
CA VAL A 13 0.24 6.82 -11.41
C VAL A 13 0.34 8.29 -10.99
N GLY A 14 1.43 8.66 -10.33
CA GLY A 14 1.81 10.03 -10.00
C GLY A 14 1.02 10.65 -8.84
N VAL A 15 -0.30 10.52 -8.80
CA VAL A 15 -1.16 11.04 -7.73
C VAL A 15 -1.74 9.87 -6.96
N LEU A 16 -1.36 9.75 -5.69
CA LEU A 16 -1.75 8.63 -4.83
C LEU A 16 -2.69 9.09 -3.72
N ALA A 17 -3.66 8.24 -3.38
CA ALA A 17 -4.52 8.44 -2.22
C ALA A 17 -3.79 8.01 -0.95
N PHE A 18 -3.62 8.95 -0.01
CA PHE A 18 -3.02 8.72 1.30
C PHE A 18 -4.09 8.77 2.37
N ALA A 19 -4.25 7.72 3.12
CA ALA A 19 -5.08 7.67 4.32
C ALA A 19 -4.19 7.67 5.56
N THR A 20 -4.61 8.45 6.57
CA THR A 20 -4.01 8.58 7.90
C THR A 20 -5.09 8.52 8.96
N VAL A 21 -4.71 8.65 10.21
CA VAL A 21 -5.63 8.70 11.35
C VAL A 21 -5.37 10.00 12.10
N ASP A 22 -6.43 10.73 12.43
CA ASP A 22 -6.32 11.93 13.24
C ASP A 22 -6.26 11.62 14.76
N SER A 23 -6.14 12.67 15.58
CA SER A 23 -6.03 12.55 17.04
C SER A 23 -7.26 11.95 17.73
N GLU A 24 -8.41 11.89 17.05
CA GLU A 24 -9.65 11.29 17.53
C GLU A 24 -9.83 9.84 17.05
N GLY A 25 -8.88 9.34 16.25
CA GLY A 25 -8.93 8.01 15.64
C GLY A 25 -9.76 7.96 14.35
N ALA A 26 -10.22 9.10 13.83
CA ALA A 26 -10.97 9.13 12.59
C ALA A 26 -10.05 9.03 11.36
N PRO A 27 -10.43 8.23 10.33
CA PRO A 27 -9.65 8.11 9.12
C PRO A 27 -9.76 9.40 8.27
N GLN A 28 -8.61 9.86 7.80
CA GLN A 28 -8.48 11.01 6.91
C GLN A 28 -7.88 10.56 5.58
N ILE A 29 -8.34 11.14 4.44
CA ILE A 29 -7.83 10.79 3.12
C ILE A 29 -7.56 12.04 2.28
N ARG A 30 -6.49 12.03 1.49
CA ARG A 30 -6.11 13.08 0.53
C ARG A 30 -5.27 12.53 -0.61
N ASN A 31 -5.17 13.29 -1.69
CA ASN A 31 -4.28 13.00 -2.79
C ASN A 31 -2.90 13.66 -2.56
N ILE A 32 -1.84 12.90 -2.77
CA ILE A 32 -0.45 13.36 -2.69
C ILE A 32 0.26 13.00 -4.00
N SER A 33 1.00 13.95 -4.56
CA SER A 33 1.80 13.80 -5.78
C SER A 33 3.28 14.19 -5.59
N ALA A 34 3.60 14.90 -4.51
CA ALA A 34 4.97 15.31 -4.20
C ALA A 34 5.73 14.16 -3.53
N ILE A 35 6.05 13.11 -4.31
CA ILE A 35 6.66 11.87 -3.85
C ILE A 35 7.89 11.58 -4.68
N HIS A 36 8.99 11.23 -4.01
CA HIS A 36 10.22 10.69 -4.58
C HIS A 36 10.35 9.20 -4.20
N TYR A 37 10.81 8.38 -5.14
CA TYR A 37 10.90 6.92 -4.99
C TYR A 37 12.35 6.47 -5.04
N GLU A 38 12.82 5.84 -3.97
CA GLU A 38 14.06 5.07 -3.93
C GLU A 38 13.74 3.56 -3.96
N PRO A 39 14.71 2.70 -4.27
CA PRO A 39 14.49 1.25 -4.29
C PRO A 39 14.00 0.66 -2.96
N ASP A 40 14.34 1.30 -1.84
CA ASP A 40 14.10 0.85 -0.47
C ASP A 40 13.33 1.86 0.39
N ALA A 41 12.87 2.98 -0.18
CA ALA A 41 12.11 3.99 0.54
C ALA A 41 11.25 4.88 -0.38
N LEU A 42 10.23 5.51 0.21
CA LEU A 42 9.49 6.61 -0.39
C LEU A 42 9.69 7.86 0.46
N TYR A 43 9.94 8.98 -0.18
CA TYR A 43 10.02 10.30 0.46
C TYR A 43 8.92 11.19 -0.08
N PHE A 44 8.23 11.93 0.77
CA PHE A 44 7.17 12.83 0.32
C PHE A 44 7.13 14.12 1.12
N PHE A 45 6.68 15.17 0.44
CA PHE A 45 6.59 16.51 0.96
C PHE A 45 5.20 16.83 1.50
N THR A 46 5.14 17.52 2.62
CA THR A 46 3.96 18.25 3.09
C THR A 46 4.36 19.55 3.80
N ALA A 47 3.39 20.44 4.09
CA ALA A 47 3.66 21.66 4.85
C ALA A 47 3.32 21.45 6.34
N ARG A 48 4.16 21.97 7.24
CA ARG A 48 4.07 21.83 8.71
C ARG A 48 2.73 22.29 9.29
N GLY A 49 2.06 23.27 8.66
CA GLY A 49 0.77 23.78 9.11
C GLY A 49 -0.45 22.95 8.72
N LYS A 50 -0.29 21.84 7.98
CA LYS A 50 -1.41 21.00 7.55
C LYS A 50 -1.76 19.94 8.62
N ASN A 51 -3.06 19.61 8.73
CA ASN A 51 -3.51 18.49 9.55
C ASN A 51 -2.79 17.18 9.18
N PHE A 52 -2.53 16.96 7.90
CA PHE A 52 -1.77 15.81 7.42
C PHE A 52 -0.38 15.71 8.09
N CYS A 53 0.34 16.82 8.22
CA CYS A 53 1.61 16.83 8.92
C CYS A 53 1.44 16.46 10.41
N LYS A 54 0.42 17.02 11.06
CA LYS A 54 0.11 16.72 12.47
C LYS A 54 -0.21 15.24 12.67
N GLU A 55 -1.07 14.67 11.84
CA GLU A 55 -1.44 13.24 11.85
C GLU A 55 -0.22 12.33 11.71
N LEU A 56 0.71 12.67 10.79
CA LEU A 56 1.94 11.92 10.59
C LEU A 56 2.91 12.02 11.76
N MET A 57 3.00 13.19 12.39
CA MET A 57 3.86 13.40 13.56
C MET A 57 3.33 12.69 14.80
N GLU A 58 2.02 12.63 15.00
CA GLU A 58 1.37 12.05 16.16
C GLU A 58 1.25 10.52 16.07
N ASP A 59 0.82 9.99 14.94
CA ASP A 59 0.55 8.56 14.75
C ASP A 59 1.52 7.92 13.73
N GLY A 60 1.67 8.55 12.58
CA GLY A 60 2.54 8.13 11.47
C GLY A 60 2.01 6.96 10.65
N ARG A 61 0.95 6.25 11.05
CA ARG A 61 0.37 5.17 10.23
C ARG A 61 -0.20 5.72 8.95
N VAL A 62 0.13 5.06 7.84
CA VAL A 62 -0.35 5.42 6.52
C VAL A 62 -0.86 4.21 5.76
N GLN A 63 -1.91 4.44 4.97
CA GLN A 63 -2.34 3.55 3.90
C GLN A 63 -2.28 4.34 2.60
N ILE A 64 -1.59 3.81 1.60
CA ILE A 64 -1.44 4.46 0.31
C ILE A 64 -2.08 3.56 -0.74
N LEU A 65 -2.84 4.16 -1.66
CA LEU A 65 -3.47 3.45 -2.77
C LEU A 65 -3.06 4.08 -4.08
N ALA A 66 -2.54 3.24 -4.98
CA ALA A 66 -2.41 3.50 -6.41
C ALA A 66 -3.39 2.59 -7.17
N TYR A 67 -4.10 3.15 -8.16
CA TYR A 67 -4.96 2.41 -9.06
C TYR A 67 -4.59 2.70 -10.51
N THR A 68 -4.15 1.68 -11.23
CA THR A 68 -3.71 1.85 -12.62
C THR A 68 -4.87 1.73 -13.60
N LYS A 69 -4.70 2.28 -14.80
CA LYS A 69 -5.66 2.12 -15.91
C LYS A 69 -5.88 0.64 -16.32
N TYR A 70 -5.02 -0.26 -15.88
CA TYR A 70 -5.09 -1.70 -16.16
C TYR A 70 -5.84 -2.50 -15.07
N LYS A 71 -6.59 -1.83 -14.20
CA LYS A 71 -7.34 -2.42 -13.07
C LYS A 71 -6.44 -3.09 -12.02
N GLU A 72 -5.22 -2.60 -11.91
CA GLU A 72 -4.28 -3.02 -10.89
C GLU A 72 -4.37 -2.06 -9.70
N MET A 73 -4.51 -2.59 -8.50
CA MET A 73 -4.41 -1.86 -7.24
C MET A 73 -3.08 -2.19 -6.57
N ILE A 74 -2.39 -1.15 -6.12
CA ILE A 74 -1.20 -1.30 -5.29
C ILE A 74 -1.48 -0.57 -3.99
N ARG A 75 -1.47 -1.30 -2.88
CA ARG A 75 -1.68 -0.76 -1.54
C ARG A 75 -0.41 -0.87 -0.75
N LEU A 76 0.05 0.23 -0.20
CA LEU A 76 1.16 0.27 0.73
C LEU A 76 0.63 0.54 2.13
N SER A 77 0.98 -0.33 3.07
CA SER A 77 0.62 -0.24 4.48
C SER A 77 1.90 -0.08 5.29
N GLY A 78 2.10 1.08 5.89
CA GLY A 78 3.35 1.36 6.59
C GLY A 78 3.22 2.45 7.64
N LYS A 79 4.37 2.92 8.08
CA LYS A 79 4.49 4.06 8.97
C LYS A 79 5.46 5.08 8.38
N ALA A 80 5.01 6.33 8.30
CA ALA A 80 5.84 7.45 7.89
C ALA A 80 6.46 8.12 9.12
N TYR A 81 7.66 8.64 8.97
CA TYR A 81 8.35 9.46 9.97
C TYR A 81 9.07 10.62 9.29
N ALA A 82 9.21 11.73 9.99
CA ALA A 82 9.98 12.85 9.48
C ALA A 82 11.45 12.47 9.35
N VAL A 83 12.08 12.76 8.21
CA VAL A 83 13.52 12.53 8.04
C VAL A 83 14.33 13.45 8.97
N ALA A 84 15.56 13.06 9.26
CA ALA A 84 16.44 13.84 10.11
C ALA A 84 16.64 15.26 9.55
N GLU A 85 16.79 16.25 10.45
CA GLU A 85 16.84 17.67 10.07
C GLU A 85 17.94 17.98 9.04
N ASN A 86 19.09 17.33 9.17
CA ASN A 86 20.21 17.49 8.25
C ASN A 86 19.97 16.88 6.86
N GLU A 87 18.95 16.06 6.69
CA GLU A 87 18.58 15.45 5.39
C GLU A 87 17.36 16.13 4.75
N GLN A 88 16.60 16.93 5.51
CA GLN A 88 15.38 17.61 5.02
C GLN A 88 15.63 18.36 3.73
N LYS A 89 16.69 19.16 3.69
CA LYS A 89 17.03 19.97 2.53
C LYS A 89 17.33 19.12 1.29
N LYS A 90 18.09 18.04 1.44
CA LYS A 90 18.44 17.12 0.34
C LYS A 90 17.19 16.59 -0.36
N TRP A 91 16.31 16.00 0.42
CA TRP A 91 15.11 15.37 -0.14
C TRP A 91 14.08 16.38 -0.64
N MET A 92 14.03 17.56 -0.02
CA MET A 92 13.22 18.67 -0.51
C MET A 92 13.69 19.17 -1.88
N ASP A 93 15.00 19.35 -2.06
CA ASP A 93 15.57 19.80 -3.34
C ASP A 93 15.26 18.77 -4.45
N ILE A 94 15.41 17.47 -4.20
CA ILE A 94 15.09 16.41 -5.15
C ILE A 94 13.60 16.42 -5.53
N ILE A 95 12.70 16.47 -4.55
CA ILE A 95 11.24 16.45 -4.81
C ILE A 95 10.82 17.70 -5.60
N PHE A 96 11.38 18.88 -5.30
CA PHE A 96 11.06 20.10 -6.03
C PHE A 96 11.63 20.11 -7.47
N GLU A 97 12.75 19.43 -7.70
CA GLU A 97 13.30 19.23 -9.04
C GLU A 97 12.41 18.27 -9.87
N GLU A 98 11.99 17.16 -9.30
CA GLU A 98 11.12 16.18 -9.95
C GLU A 98 9.68 16.69 -10.14
N GLN A 99 9.23 17.63 -9.27
CA GLN A 99 7.87 18.15 -9.24
C GLN A 99 7.87 19.70 -9.35
N PRO A 100 8.23 20.26 -10.53
CA PRO A 100 8.43 21.71 -10.69
C PRO A 100 7.20 22.57 -10.34
N TYR A 101 5.97 22.01 -10.42
CA TYR A 101 4.76 22.72 -10.03
C TYR A 101 4.76 23.15 -8.55
N LEU A 102 5.54 22.48 -7.69
CA LEU A 102 5.65 22.83 -6.27
C LEU A 102 6.23 24.23 -6.07
N ALA A 103 7.12 24.69 -6.96
CA ALA A 103 7.66 26.04 -6.91
C ALA A 103 6.61 27.12 -7.14
N ASN A 104 5.49 26.79 -7.83
CA ASN A 104 4.35 27.71 -7.99
C ASN A 104 3.49 27.79 -6.72
N VAL A 105 3.43 26.67 -5.95
CA VAL A 105 2.66 26.60 -4.70
C VAL A 105 3.47 27.14 -3.52
N TYR A 106 4.77 26.92 -3.54
CA TYR A 106 5.73 27.30 -2.48
C TYR A 106 6.92 28.09 -3.10
N PRO A 107 6.68 29.32 -3.57
CA PRO A 107 7.72 30.12 -4.24
C PRO A 107 8.80 30.59 -3.26
N GLY A 108 10.07 30.61 -3.72
CA GLY A 108 11.21 31.09 -2.97
C GLY A 108 11.36 30.42 -1.61
N ASP A 109 11.55 31.19 -0.56
CA ASP A 109 11.80 30.69 0.80
C ASP A 109 10.55 30.10 1.46
N THR A 110 9.35 30.26 0.87
CA THR A 110 8.12 29.66 1.44
C THR A 110 8.16 28.14 1.46
N ARG A 111 9.04 27.49 0.68
CA ARG A 111 9.27 26.05 0.74
C ARG A 111 9.80 25.57 2.11
N GLU A 112 10.42 26.45 2.91
CA GLU A 112 10.96 26.14 4.24
C GLU A 112 9.87 25.78 5.26
N ILE A 113 8.61 26.15 5.01
CA ILE A 113 7.48 25.66 5.80
C ILE A 113 7.23 24.15 5.60
N GLY A 114 7.88 23.57 4.59
CA GLY A 114 7.78 22.15 4.26
C GLY A 114 8.47 21.24 5.25
N ILE A 115 8.11 19.98 5.16
CA ILE A 115 8.75 18.89 5.87
C ILE A 115 8.68 17.64 5.01
N ILE A 116 9.76 16.88 5.00
CA ILE A 116 9.86 15.60 4.29
C ILE A 116 9.64 14.46 5.27
N PHE A 117 8.78 13.53 4.86
CA PHE A 117 8.56 12.26 5.54
C PHE A 117 9.12 11.12 4.69
N CYS A 118 9.54 10.06 5.36
CA CYS A 118 10.04 8.82 4.78
C CYS A 118 9.16 7.64 5.18
N ILE A 119 9.03 6.67 4.27
CA ILE A 119 8.49 5.34 4.52
C ILE A 119 9.52 4.34 3.98
N ASP A 120 10.24 3.66 4.86
CA ASP A 120 11.25 2.64 4.55
C ASP A 120 10.84 1.23 5.03
N LYS A 121 9.67 1.14 5.65
CA LYS A 121 9.11 -0.11 6.19
C LYS A 121 7.63 -0.18 5.89
N ALA A 122 7.26 -1.07 4.98
CA ALA A 122 5.86 -1.24 4.58
C ALA A 122 5.58 -2.63 4.01
N GLU A 123 4.33 -3.05 4.13
CA GLU A 123 3.73 -4.12 3.35
C GLU A 123 3.16 -3.51 2.07
N VAL A 124 3.53 -4.03 0.90
CA VAL A 124 3.05 -3.59 -0.41
C VAL A 124 2.27 -4.73 -1.05
N GLU A 125 0.95 -4.59 -1.10
CA GLU A 125 0.06 -5.55 -1.74
C GLU A 125 -0.24 -5.12 -3.17
N TYR A 126 0.06 -5.99 -4.12
CA TYR A 126 -0.37 -5.89 -5.51
C TYR A 126 -1.61 -6.74 -5.73
N PHE A 127 -2.65 -6.16 -6.33
CA PHE A 127 -3.91 -6.84 -6.62
C PHE A 127 -4.38 -6.50 -8.03
N ASN A 128 -4.50 -7.51 -8.89
CA ASN A 128 -4.88 -7.34 -10.29
C ASN A 128 -6.26 -7.96 -10.56
N LEU A 129 -7.23 -7.08 -10.86
CA LEU A 129 -8.60 -7.43 -11.25
C LEU A 129 -8.74 -7.61 -12.77
N GLY A 130 -7.72 -7.28 -13.54
CA GLY A 130 -7.72 -7.36 -15.01
C GLY A 130 -7.43 -8.75 -15.56
N VAL A 131 -7.13 -9.73 -14.69
CA VAL A 131 -6.78 -11.11 -15.08
C VAL A 131 -7.78 -12.12 -14.52
N ASN A 132 -7.83 -13.31 -15.11
CA ASN A 132 -8.68 -14.40 -14.64
C ASN A 132 -7.86 -15.71 -14.57
N PRO A 133 -7.70 -16.33 -13.39
CA PRO A 133 -8.19 -15.86 -12.09
C PRO A 133 -7.53 -14.54 -11.67
N ILE A 134 -8.19 -13.79 -10.77
CA ILE A 134 -7.60 -12.58 -10.17
C ILE A 134 -6.26 -12.96 -9.51
N PHE A 135 -5.36 -11.98 -9.45
CA PHE A 135 -4.02 -12.21 -8.89
C PHE A 135 -3.72 -11.21 -7.77
N ARG A 136 -3.19 -11.72 -6.66
CA ARG A 136 -2.74 -10.95 -5.51
C ARG A 136 -1.38 -11.44 -5.05
N GLU A 137 -0.50 -10.53 -4.71
CA GLU A 137 0.79 -10.83 -4.13
C GLU A 137 1.20 -9.73 -3.16
N THR A 138 1.97 -10.08 -2.12
CA THR A 138 2.44 -9.15 -1.09
C THR A 138 3.96 -9.14 -1.08
N TYR A 139 4.52 -7.93 -1.13
CA TYR A 139 5.94 -7.65 -1.05
C TYR A 139 6.26 -6.86 0.21
N ILE A 140 7.51 -6.87 0.62
CA ILE A 140 8.01 -6.16 1.80
C ILE A 140 8.99 -5.09 1.38
N LEU A 141 8.73 -3.87 1.79
CA LEU A 141 9.69 -2.77 1.79
C LEU A 141 10.38 -2.76 3.16
N GLY A 142 11.70 -2.84 3.18
CA GLY A 142 12.48 -2.91 4.41
C GLY A 142 12.25 -4.19 5.22
N ASN A 143 12.27 -4.07 6.55
CA ASN A 143 12.11 -5.20 7.46
C ASN A 143 10.79 -5.09 8.25
N VAL A 144 9.72 -5.68 7.70
CA VAL A 144 8.40 -5.76 8.33
C VAL A 144 7.91 -7.20 8.33
N ARG A 145 7.15 -7.56 9.35
CA ARG A 145 6.46 -8.85 9.38
C ARG A 145 5.20 -8.78 8.53
N ILE A 146 5.10 -9.69 7.55
CA ILE A 146 3.87 -9.88 6.77
C ILE A 146 2.76 -10.35 7.72
N ARG A 147 1.59 -9.71 7.62
CA ARG A 147 0.39 -10.23 8.25
C ARG A 147 -0.18 -11.32 7.35
N GLU A 148 -0.27 -12.53 7.88
CA GLU A 148 -0.98 -13.60 7.18
C GLU A 148 -2.43 -13.19 6.97
N LYS A 149 -2.85 -13.18 5.72
CA LYS A 149 -4.22 -12.85 5.29
C LYS A 149 -4.79 -14.04 4.55
N GLY A 150 -6.10 -14.20 4.64
CA GLY A 150 -6.82 -15.23 3.89
C GLY A 150 -7.44 -16.30 4.77
N TYR A 151 -7.85 -17.38 4.14
CA TYR A 151 -8.55 -18.51 4.77
C TYR A 151 -7.76 -19.78 4.55
N TYR A 152 -7.76 -20.65 5.55
CA TYR A 152 -7.11 -21.95 5.51
C TYR A 152 -8.13 -23.05 5.77
N ILE A 153 -8.01 -24.15 5.05
CA ILE A 153 -8.77 -25.37 5.33
C ILE A 153 -8.00 -26.16 6.38
N THR A 154 -8.63 -26.43 7.51
CA THR A 154 -8.01 -27.09 8.65
C THR A 154 -7.86 -28.58 8.45
N GLU A 155 -7.11 -29.25 9.34
CA GLU A 155 -6.94 -30.70 9.40
C GLU A 155 -8.27 -31.48 9.61
N SER A 156 -9.35 -30.80 10.02
CA SER A 156 -10.70 -31.39 10.09
C SER A 156 -11.31 -31.66 8.71
N CYS A 157 -10.59 -31.35 7.63
CA CYS A 157 -11.05 -31.55 6.26
C CYS A 157 -11.27 -33.07 5.96
N ILE A 158 -12.50 -33.42 5.63
CA ILE A 158 -12.90 -34.81 5.26
C ILE A 158 -12.71 -35.11 3.77
N GLY A 159 -12.14 -34.21 2.99
CA GLY A 159 -11.87 -34.41 1.56
C GLY A 159 -13.09 -34.42 0.64
N CYS A 160 -14.26 -33.91 1.07
CA CYS A 160 -15.52 -34.01 0.31
C CYS A 160 -15.59 -33.17 -0.98
N GLY A 161 -14.65 -32.22 -1.21
CA GLY A 161 -14.54 -31.41 -2.41
C GLY A 161 -15.64 -30.35 -2.61
N LYS A 162 -16.56 -30.16 -1.67
CA LYS A 162 -17.62 -29.14 -1.79
C LYS A 162 -17.06 -27.73 -1.95
N CYS A 163 -16.04 -27.35 -1.14
CA CYS A 163 -15.38 -26.06 -1.22
C CYS A 163 -14.80 -25.78 -2.61
N MET A 164 -14.08 -26.74 -3.19
CA MET A 164 -13.50 -26.64 -4.53
C MET A 164 -14.57 -26.47 -5.61
N LYS A 165 -15.67 -27.26 -5.53
CA LYS A 165 -16.77 -27.20 -6.50
C LYS A 165 -17.48 -25.85 -6.53
N HIS A 166 -17.62 -25.19 -5.37
CA HIS A 166 -18.36 -23.94 -5.22
C HIS A 166 -17.46 -22.68 -5.23
N CYS A 167 -16.16 -22.85 -5.33
CA CYS A 167 -15.25 -21.71 -5.39
C CYS A 167 -15.37 -20.96 -6.74
N PRO A 168 -15.82 -19.69 -6.77
CA PRO A 168 -16.01 -18.95 -8.02
C PRO A 168 -14.69 -18.64 -8.70
N GLN A 169 -13.59 -18.53 -7.95
CA GLN A 169 -12.25 -18.26 -8.46
C GLN A 169 -11.48 -19.54 -8.82
N LYS A 170 -12.04 -20.72 -8.50
CA LYS A 170 -11.38 -22.02 -8.72
C LYS A 170 -9.98 -22.10 -8.12
N CYS A 171 -9.76 -21.42 -7.01
CA CYS A 171 -8.47 -21.31 -6.34
C CYS A 171 -8.26 -22.34 -5.22
N ILE A 172 -9.08 -23.42 -5.17
CA ILE A 172 -8.95 -24.49 -4.19
C ILE A 172 -8.46 -25.76 -4.89
N GLU A 173 -7.34 -26.26 -4.47
CA GLU A 173 -6.70 -27.47 -5.01
C GLU A 173 -6.98 -28.67 -4.12
N LYS A 174 -7.00 -29.85 -4.76
CA LYS A 174 -7.19 -31.13 -4.07
C LYS A 174 -5.94 -31.44 -3.23
N GLY A 175 -6.17 -31.83 -1.99
CA GLY A 175 -5.16 -32.23 -1.02
C GLY A 175 -5.83 -32.87 0.19
N THR A 176 -5.04 -33.16 1.23
CA THR A 176 -5.53 -33.61 2.53
C THR A 176 -4.73 -32.89 3.62
N PRO A 177 -5.25 -31.74 4.12
CA PRO A 177 -6.47 -31.03 3.70
C PRO A 177 -6.38 -30.40 2.28
N PHE A 178 -7.53 -29.95 1.74
CA PHE A 178 -7.54 -29.15 0.51
C PHE A 178 -6.79 -27.83 0.72
N VAL A 179 -6.15 -27.31 -0.32
CA VAL A 179 -5.30 -26.10 -0.25
C VAL A 179 -5.96 -24.94 -0.98
N ILE A 180 -6.03 -23.77 -0.33
CA ILE A 180 -6.51 -22.54 -0.96
C ILE A 180 -5.30 -21.78 -1.50
N ARG A 181 -5.28 -21.50 -2.80
CA ARG A 181 -4.29 -20.63 -3.46
C ARG A 181 -4.59 -19.18 -3.12
N GLN A 182 -3.88 -18.65 -2.15
CA GLN A 182 -4.12 -17.31 -1.59
C GLN A 182 -3.96 -16.20 -2.64
N GLU A 183 -3.10 -16.40 -3.61
CA GLU A 183 -2.87 -15.46 -4.72
C GLU A 183 -4.10 -15.25 -5.62
N HIS A 184 -5.07 -16.15 -5.57
CA HIS A 184 -6.29 -16.10 -6.38
C HIS A 184 -7.56 -15.89 -5.54
N VAL A 185 -7.40 -15.61 -4.24
CA VAL A 185 -8.55 -15.42 -3.36
C VAL A 185 -9.19 -14.05 -3.57
N CYS A 186 -10.44 -14.06 -4.06
CA CYS A 186 -11.39 -12.99 -3.80
C CYS A 186 -12.21 -13.39 -2.58
N THR A 187 -12.11 -12.65 -1.50
CA THR A 187 -12.80 -12.95 -0.24
C THR A 187 -14.31 -12.97 -0.46
N VAL A 188 -14.88 -14.16 -0.66
CA VAL A 188 -16.33 -14.36 -0.80
C VAL A 188 -16.83 -15.27 0.32
N GLU A 189 -17.78 -14.81 1.09
CA GLU A 189 -18.41 -15.57 2.19
C GLU A 189 -19.01 -16.93 1.76
N THR A 190 -19.29 -17.08 0.47
CA THR A 190 -19.95 -18.26 -0.07
C THR A 190 -19.22 -19.56 0.27
N VAL A 191 -17.89 -19.55 0.32
CA VAL A 191 -17.11 -20.75 0.66
C VAL A 191 -17.13 -21.03 2.16
N MET A 192 -17.16 -19.99 2.99
CA MET A 192 -17.19 -20.14 4.45
C MET A 192 -18.47 -20.81 4.97
N LYS A 193 -19.61 -20.59 4.30
CA LYS A 193 -20.90 -21.21 4.67
C LYS A 193 -21.00 -22.70 4.28
N ILE A 194 -20.08 -23.19 3.48
CA ILE A 194 -20.08 -24.56 2.94
C ILE A 194 -19.12 -25.47 3.72
N VAL A 195 -18.16 -24.89 4.43
CA VAL A 195 -17.09 -25.59 5.16
C VAL A 195 -17.40 -25.66 6.67
N GLN A 196 -18.64 -25.95 7.01
CA GLN A 196 -19.03 -26.36 8.37
C GLN A 196 -18.94 -27.87 8.55
#